data_2b7c522d7ec0914a72796b9b03048c6f
#
_entry.id   2b7c522d7ec0914a72796b9b03048c6f
#
_cell.length_a   1.000
_cell.length_b   1.000
_cell.length_c   1.000
_cell.angle_alpha   90.00
_cell.angle_beta   90.00
_cell.angle_gamma   90.00
#
_symmetry.space_group_name_H-M   'P 1'
#
loop_
_entity.id
_entity.type
_entity.pdbx_description
1 polymer ?
#
loop_
_entity_poly.entity_id
_entity_poly.type
_entity_poly.pdbx_seq_one_letter_code
_entity_poly.pdbx_strand_id
1 'polypeptide(L)'
;LSAFFERCHREHGVEFRLGASVSGFAVSEGVVSGVRLADGSVLPCDVAVVGIGALARESLAIEAGLVCKNGIVVDEQCRTSDPDIYAIGDCTQRPIPRYGITMRLESVPNALEQARQAAADLCGKPAVKSDVPWFWSDQYDVRLQIVGLPIDVAQRVVRGDPASGKFAVFHLDAESRLQALEGVNSPGEFVAARQWVGARPVLDPARIADTSIVVKDIPVAAAT
;
A
#
# COMPACT_ATOMS: atom_id res chain seq x y z
N LEU A 1 10.33 -1.30 -8.78
CA LEU A 1 9.64 0.01 -8.81
C LEU A 1 10.56 1.16 -8.42
N SER A 2 11.31 1.09 -7.31
CA SER A 2 12.11 2.22 -6.79
C SER A 2 13.01 2.85 -7.85
N ALA A 3 13.77 2.03 -8.60
CA ALA A 3 14.64 2.54 -9.67
C ALA A 3 13.87 3.20 -10.82
N PHE A 4 12.66 2.72 -11.11
CA PHE A 4 11.78 3.35 -12.11
C PHE A 4 11.35 4.75 -11.66
N PHE A 5 10.80 4.87 -10.45
CA PHE A 5 10.37 6.17 -9.94
C PHE A 5 11.53 7.13 -9.68
N GLU A 6 12.68 6.63 -9.20
CA GLU A 6 13.87 7.47 -9.07
C GLU A 6 14.27 8.09 -10.42
N ARG A 7 14.30 7.30 -11.49
CA ARG A 7 14.57 7.80 -12.84
C ARG A 7 13.53 8.84 -13.26
N CYS A 8 12.24 8.53 -13.10
CA CYS A 8 11.15 9.44 -13.46
C CYS A 8 11.27 10.79 -12.75
N HIS A 9 11.52 10.79 -11.45
CA HIS A 9 11.72 12.04 -10.70
C HIS A 9 12.98 12.79 -11.11
N ARG A 10 14.10 12.09 -11.38
CA ARG A 10 15.34 12.72 -11.86
C ARG A 10 15.14 13.40 -13.22
N GLU A 11 14.39 12.80 -14.12
CA GLU A 11 14.02 13.39 -15.42
C GLU A 11 13.20 14.68 -15.27
N HIS A 12 12.49 14.84 -14.12
CA HIS A 12 11.77 16.07 -13.75
C HIS A 12 12.61 17.01 -12.85
N GLY A 13 13.91 16.82 -12.77
CA GLY A 13 14.83 17.71 -12.05
C GLY A 13 14.94 17.46 -10.55
N VAL A 14 14.38 16.37 -10.02
CA VAL A 14 14.50 16.04 -8.59
C VAL A 14 15.88 15.44 -8.30
N GLU A 15 16.57 15.97 -7.30
CA GLU A 15 17.79 15.39 -6.76
C GLU A 15 17.50 14.48 -5.57
N PHE A 16 18.04 13.27 -5.60
CA PHE A 16 17.93 12.30 -4.50
C PHE A 16 19.21 12.26 -3.67
N ARG A 17 19.05 12.24 -2.36
CA ARG A 17 20.11 11.99 -1.38
C ARG A 17 19.73 10.70 -0.60
N LEU A 18 19.81 9.56 -1.33
CA LEU A 18 19.48 8.26 -0.75
C LEU A 18 20.50 7.88 0.34
N GLY A 19 20.02 7.27 1.44
CA GLY A 19 20.85 6.91 2.59
C GLY A 19 21.28 8.09 3.45
N ALA A 20 20.89 9.33 3.12
CA ALA A 20 21.17 10.49 3.95
C ALA A 20 20.21 10.56 5.15
N SER A 21 20.75 10.90 6.32
CA SER A 21 19.97 11.14 7.53
C SER A 21 19.87 12.63 7.79
N VAL A 22 18.65 13.13 8.01
CA VAL A 22 18.39 14.52 8.40
C VAL A 22 18.59 14.67 9.91
N SER A 23 19.41 15.65 10.32
CA SER A 23 19.65 16.00 11.73
C SER A 23 18.87 17.24 12.21
N GLY A 24 18.31 18.02 11.29
CA GLY A 24 17.53 19.21 11.63
C GLY A 24 17.43 20.20 10.48
N PHE A 25 17.07 21.43 10.83
CA PHE A 25 16.94 22.52 9.89
C PHE A 25 17.96 23.64 10.21
N ALA A 26 18.48 24.26 9.17
CA ALA A 26 19.14 25.55 9.27
C ALA A 26 18.08 26.65 9.24
N VAL A 27 18.19 27.63 10.13
CA VAL A 27 17.25 28.74 10.25
C VAL A 27 18.04 30.05 10.24
N SER A 28 17.59 31.02 9.48
CA SER A 28 18.10 32.37 9.46
C SER A 28 16.93 33.34 9.61
N GLU A 29 17.02 34.26 10.54
CA GLU A 29 15.98 35.26 10.84
C GLU A 29 14.57 34.67 11.09
N GLY A 30 14.52 33.47 11.67
CA GLY A 30 13.25 32.76 11.97
C GLY A 30 12.64 31.99 10.79
N VAL A 31 13.31 31.97 9.63
CA VAL A 31 12.88 31.25 8.43
C VAL A 31 13.82 30.09 8.13
N VAL A 32 13.28 28.98 7.61
CA VAL A 32 14.10 27.86 7.15
C VAL A 32 14.98 28.33 5.98
N SER A 33 16.26 28.01 6.04
CA SER A 33 17.26 28.31 5.00
C SER A 33 17.97 27.07 4.48
N GLY A 34 17.70 25.91 5.05
CA GLY A 34 18.28 24.65 4.61
C GLY A 34 17.94 23.46 5.50
N VAL A 35 18.21 22.28 4.97
CA VAL A 35 18.11 20.99 5.68
C VAL A 35 19.53 20.56 6.06
N ARG A 36 19.77 20.30 7.34
CA ARG A 36 21.05 19.84 7.89
C ARG A 36 21.08 18.32 7.87
N LEU A 37 22.09 17.73 7.28
CA LEU A 37 22.33 16.30 7.27
C LEU A 37 23.22 15.85 8.45
N ALA A 38 23.21 14.55 8.76
CA ALA A 38 24.00 13.98 9.86
C ALA A 38 25.51 14.05 9.62
N ASP A 39 25.98 14.14 8.37
CA ASP A 39 27.38 14.35 7.98
C ASP A 39 27.86 15.80 8.18
N GLY A 40 26.98 16.70 8.64
CA GLY A 40 27.26 18.10 8.87
C GLY A 40 26.99 19.00 7.64
N SER A 41 26.70 18.46 6.48
CA SER A 41 26.36 19.25 5.30
C SER A 41 24.98 19.91 5.44
N VAL A 42 24.78 21.02 4.73
CA VAL A 42 23.50 21.74 4.67
C VAL A 42 23.05 21.83 3.23
N LEU A 43 21.84 21.38 2.96
CA LEU A 43 21.18 21.54 1.67
C LEU A 43 20.32 22.80 1.71
N PRO A 44 20.65 23.86 0.94
CA PRO A 44 19.88 25.09 0.95
C PRO A 44 18.46 24.85 0.45
N CYS A 45 17.46 25.46 1.09
CA CYS A 45 16.07 25.43 0.64
C CYS A 45 15.28 26.60 1.24
N ASP A 46 14.27 27.05 0.54
CA ASP A 46 13.31 28.05 1.00
C ASP A 46 12.11 27.42 1.70
N VAL A 47 11.82 26.14 1.37
CA VAL A 47 10.71 25.36 1.95
C VAL A 47 11.17 23.94 2.21
N ALA A 48 10.86 23.39 3.36
CA ALA A 48 11.09 21.98 3.68
C ALA A 48 9.75 21.28 3.91
N VAL A 49 9.54 20.15 3.19
CA VAL A 49 8.39 19.28 3.37
C VAL A 49 8.85 18.00 4.06
N VAL A 50 8.20 17.63 5.17
CA VAL A 50 8.53 16.44 5.95
C VAL A 50 7.47 15.37 5.71
N GLY A 51 7.87 14.26 5.06
CA GLY A 51 6.98 13.13 4.75
C GLY A 51 7.62 11.82 5.21
N ILE A 52 7.79 11.65 6.53
CA ILE A 52 8.52 10.52 7.14
C ILE A 52 7.61 9.44 7.75
N GLY A 53 6.36 9.39 7.31
CA GLY A 53 5.33 8.48 7.82
C GLY A 53 4.36 9.17 8.78
N ALA A 54 3.33 8.43 9.19
CA ALA A 54 2.27 8.90 10.06
C ALA A 54 2.21 8.08 11.35
N LEU A 55 1.92 8.76 12.46
CA LEU A 55 1.60 8.13 13.74
C LEU A 55 0.08 8.08 13.89
N ALA A 56 -0.44 6.93 14.28
CA ALA A 56 -1.86 6.81 14.58
C ALA A 56 -2.24 7.74 15.75
N ARG A 57 -3.32 8.49 15.59
CA ARG A 57 -3.89 9.32 16.68
C ARG A 57 -4.75 8.44 17.57
N GLU A 58 -4.12 7.81 18.56
CA GLU A 58 -4.75 6.84 19.47
C GLU A 58 -4.88 7.34 20.91
N SER A 59 -4.44 8.57 21.21
CA SER A 59 -4.46 9.12 22.59
C SER A 59 -5.84 9.10 23.24
N LEU A 60 -6.88 9.54 22.53
CA LEU A 60 -8.25 9.52 23.03
C LEU A 60 -8.74 8.10 23.35
N ALA A 61 -8.36 7.12 22.52
CA ALA A 61 -8.73 5.73 22.73
C ALA A 61 -7.98 5.14 23.94
N ILE A 62 -6.71 5.48 24.12
CA ILE A 62 -5.92 5.07 25.29
C ILE A 62 -6.50 5.66 26.56
N GLU A 63 -6.86 6.95 26.58
CA GLU A 63 -7.49 7.61 27.71
C GLU A 63 -8.85 6.99 28.07
N ALA A 64 -9.58 6.48 27.06
CA ALA A 64 -10.84 5.73 27.24
C ALA A 64 -10.61 4.27 27.67
N GLY A 65 -9.37 3.81 27.84
CA GLY A 65 -9.04 2.44 28.23
C GLY A 65 -9.15 1.39 27.11
N LEU A 66 -9.25 1.82 25.84
CA LEU A 66 -9.33 0.91 24.70
C LEU A 66 -7.96 0.29 24.37
N VAL A 67 -7.98 -0.92 23.83
CA VAL A 67 -6.73 -1.60 23.38
C VAL A 67 -6.19 -0.91 22.13
N CYS A 68 -4.94 -0.41 22.25
CA CYS A 68 -4.20 0.20 21.16
C CYS A 68 -2.85 -0.51 20.97
N LYS A 69 -2.47 -0.75 19.70
CA LYS A 69 -1.19 -1.36 19.33
C LYS A 69 -0.79 -0.83 17.95
N ASN A 70 -0.07 0.29 17.90
CA ASN A 70 0.22 1.00 16.66
C ASN A 70 -1.08 1.31 15.86
N GLY A 71 -2.08 1.80 16.58
CA GLY A 71 -3.46 2.05 16.15
C GLY A 71 -4.48 1.40 17.08
N ILE A 72 -5.72 1.88 17.01
CA ILE A 72 -6.84 1.36 17.78
C ILE A 72 -7.17 -0.04 17.26
N VAL A 73 -7.07 -1.06 18.13
CA VAL A 73 -7.35 -2.44 17.73
C VAL A 73 -8.85 -2.62 17.53
N VAL A 74 -9.23 -3.12 16.36
CA VAL A 74 -10.63 -3.40 15.99
C VAL A 74 -10.79 -4.80 15.42
N ASP A 75 -12.03 -5.32 15.50
CA ASP A 75 -12.45 -6.54 14.83
C ASP A 75 -12.83 -6.32 13.34
N GLU A 76 -13.36 -7.35 12.68
CA GLU A 76 -13.80 -7.28 11.26
C GLU A 76 -15.02 -6.37 11.05
N GLN A 77 -15.76 -6.04 12.10
CA GLN A 77 -16.90 -5.12 12.10
C GLN A 77 -16.51 -3.71 12.55
N CYS A 78 -15.21 -3.48 12.80
CA CYS A 78 -14.64 -2.22 13.29
C CYS A 78 -15.00 -1.89 14.76
N ARG A 79 -15.44 -2.88 15.56
CA ARG A 79 -15.63 -2.69 17.00
C ARG A 79 -14.28 -2.70 17.70
N THR A 80 -14.14 -1.84 18.70
CA THR A 80 -12.94 -1.80 19.55
C THR A 80 -13.02 -2.87 20.65
N SER A 81 -12.14 -2.78 21.65
CA SER A 81 -12.22 -3.62 22.85
C SER A 81 -13.46 -3.32 23.72
N ASP A 82 -14.11 -2.17 23.52
CA ASP A 82 -15.43 -1.86 24.02
C ASP A 82 -16.46 -2.07 22.89
N PRO A 83 -17.45 -2.96 23.05
CA PRO A 83 -18.39 -3.30 21.98
C PRO A 83 -19.30 -2.15 21.54
N ASP A 84 -19.44 -1.12 22.35
CA ASP A 84 -20.25 0.05 22.04
C ASP A 84 -19.45 1.17 21.34
N ILE A 85 -18.14 0.96 21.15
CA ILE A 85 -17.24 1.93 20.51
C ILE A 85 -16.66 1.35 19.23
N TYR A 86 -16.75 2.12 18.15
CA TYR A 86 -16.21 1.79 16.83
C TYR A 86 -15.05 2.72 16.48
N ALA A 87 -14.07 2.18 15.76
CA ALA A 87 -13.00 2.97 15.17
C ALA A 87 -12.78 2.54 13.70
N ILE A 88 -12.54 3.51 12.82
CA ILE A 88 -12.37 3.27 11.38
C ILE A 88 -11.24 4.13 10.80
N GLY A 89 -10.73 3.73 9.65
CA GLY A 89 -9.73 4.49 8.88
C GLY A 89 -8.30 4.28 9.36
N ASP A 90 -7.45 5.23 9.02
CA ASP A 90 -5.98 5.13 9.13
C ASP A 90 -5.46 4.99 10.57
N CYS A 91 -6.26 5.32 11.57
CA CYS A 91 -5.91 5.17 12.98
C CYS A 91 -6.16 3.77 13.53
N THR A 92 -6.70 2.83 12.74
CA THR A 92 -7.08 1.50 13.23
C THR A 92 -6.08 0.42 12.88
N GLN A 93 -5.91 -0.54 13.78
CA GLN A 93 -5.24 -1.81 13.55
C GLN A 93 -6.30 -2.90 13.42
N ARG A 94 -6.49 -3.43 12.22
CA ARG A 94 -7.55 -4.37 11.87
C ARG A 94 -6.99 -5.73 11.43
N PRO A 95 -7.76 -6.82 11.59
CA PRO A 95 -7.41 -8.09 10.99
C PRO A 95 -7.48 -8.01 9.46
N ILE A 96 -6.55 -8.70 8.82
CA ILE A 96 -6.56 -8.97 7.38
C ILE A 96 -6.61 -10.50 7.22
N PRO A 97 -7.82 -11.10 7.28
CA PRO A 97 -7.97 -12.56 7.40
C PRO A 97 -7.27 -13.33 6.29
N ARG A 98 -7.28 -12.77 5.08
CA ARG A 98 -6.63 -13.36 3.92
C ARG A 98 -5.15 -13.67 4.12
N TYR A 99 -4.44 -12.86 4.88
CA TYR A 99 -3.00 -13.00 5.14
C TYR A 99 -2.72 -13.49 6.56
N GLY A 100 -3.75 -13.71 7.38
CA GLY A 100 -3.61 -14.17 8.77
C GLY A 100 -2.89 -13.15 9.67
N ILE A 101 -2.92 -11.89 9.33
CA ILE A 101 -2.23 -10.81 10.07
C ILE A 101 -3.20 -9.75 10.56
N THR A 102 -2.70 -8.93 11.46
CA THR A 102 -3.34 -7.68 11.88
C THR A 102 -2.42 -6.53 11.55
N MET A 103 -2.93 -5.50 10.87
CA MET A 103 -2.13 -4.34 10.50
C MET A 103 -2.96 -3.07 10.33
N ARG A 104 -2.28 -1.95 10.29
CA ARG A 104 -2.84 -0.65 9.91
C ARG A 104 -2.72 -0.47 8.40
N LEU A 105 -3.84 -0.21 7.73
CA LEU A 105 -3.92 0.07 6.29
C LEU A 105 -4.28 1.53 6.08
N GLU A 106 -3.30 2.35 5.75
CA GLU A 106 -3.45 3.79 5.50
C GLU A 106 -3.84 4.02 4.04
N SER A 107 -5.15 3.92 3.76
CA SER A 107 -5.64 4.14 2.39
C SER A 107 -7.11 4.52 2.36
N VAL A 108 -7.49 5.34 1.37
CA VAL A 108 -8.89 5.72 1.13
C VAL A 108 -9.79 4.49 0.93
N PRO A 109 -9.41 3.45 0.15
CA PRO A 109 -10.22 2.24 0.04
C PRO A 109 -10.50 1.56 1.37
N ASN A 110 -9.48 1.44 2.23
CA ASN A 110 -9.65 0.86 3.56
C ASN A 110 -10.60 1.67 4.43
N ALA A 111 -10.44 2.99 4.48
CA ALA A 111 -11.30 3.86 5.27
C ALA A 111 -12.77 3.75 4.84
N LEU A 112 -13.03 3.73 3.52
CA LEU A 112 -14.37 3.55 2.96
C LEU A 112 -14.95 2.16 3.25
N GLU A 113 -14.14 1.11 3.19
CA GLU A 113 -14.56 -0.24 3.52
C GLU A 113 -14.96 -0.35 4.98
N GLN A 114 -14.11 0.12 5.89
CA GLN A 114 -14.40 0.11 7.32
C GLN A 114 -15.66 0.94 7.68
N ALA A 115 -15.86 2.08 7.02
CA ALA A 115 -17.09 2.87 7.20
C ALA A 115 -18.34 2.08 6.82
N ARG A 116 -18.29 1.27 5.73
CA ARG A 116 -19.40 0.40 5.34
C ARG A 116 -19.60 -0.77 6.31
N GLN A 117 -18.50 -1.36 6.81
CA GLN A 117 -18.54 -2.44 7.79
C GLN A 117 -19.17 -1.99 9.10
N ALA A 118 -18.69 -0.88 9.68
CA ALA A 118 -19.24 -0.31 10.90
C ALA A 118 -20.71 0.11 10.73
N ALA A 119 -21.05 0.77 9.63
CA ALA A 119 -22.44 1.18 9.37
C ALA A 119 -23.38 -0.01 9.20
N ALA A 120 -22.96 -1.09 8.56
CA ALA A 120 -23.75 -2.30 8.41
C ALA A 120 -24.01 -2.95 9.77
N ASP A 121 -22.99 -3.06 10.62
CA ASP A 121 -23.09 -3.64 11.94
C ASP A 121 -24.00 -2.80 12.87
N LEU A 122 -23.80 -1.49 12.92
CA LEU A 122 -24.65 -0.54 13.66
C LEU A 122 -26.13 -0.59 13.25
N CYS A 123 -26.39 -0.90 11.97
CA CYS A 123 -27.76 -1.00 11.44
C CYS A 123 -28.34 -2.42 11.51
N GLY A 124 -27.66 -3.40 12.13
CA GLY A 124 -28.07 -4.81 12.17
C GLY A 124 -28.15 -5.47 10.79
N LYS A 125 -27.38 -4.98 9.81
CA LYS A 125 -27.32 -5.54 8.45
C LYS A 125 -26.29 -6.66 8.35
N PRO A 126 -26.39 -7.54 7.33
CA PRO A 126 -25.36 -8.54 7.08
C PRO A 126 -23.96 -7.94 7.00
N ALA A 127 -22.97 -8.65 7.57
CA ALA A 127 -21.58 -8.22 7.57
C ALA A 127 -21.05 -7.98 6.15
N VAL A 128 -20.38 -6.86 5.94
CA VAL A 128 -19.69 -6.53 4.70
C VAL A 128 -18.35 -7.26 4.68
N LYS A 129 -18.15 -8.13 3.69
CA LYS A 129 -16.89 -8.85 3.52
C LYS A 129 -15.75 -7.90 3.22
N SER A 130 -14.58 -8.20 3.80
CA SER A 130 -13.34 -7.49 3.48
C SER A 130 -12.95 -7.71 2.01
N ASP A 131 -12.68 -6.62 1.31
CA ASP A 131 -12.12 -6.62 -0.05
C ASP A 131 -10.60 -6.90 0.02
N VAL A 132 -10.01 -7.14 -1.13
CA VAL A 132 -8.56 -7.22 -1.26
C VAL A 132 -7.98 -5.82 -1.05
N PRO A 133 -6.98 -5.65 -0.17
CA PRO A 133 -6.34 -4.35 0.01
C PRO A 133 -5.81 -3.82 -1.32
N TRP A 134 -6.03 -2.55 -1.60
CA TRP A 134 -5.49 -1.91 -2.78
C TRP A 134 -5.20 -0.43 -2.53
N PHE A 135 -4.30 0.13 -3.34
CA PHE A 135 -3.81 1.49 -3.22
C PHE A 135 -3.41 2.02 -4.59
N TRP A 136 -3.35 3.34 -4.74
CA TRP A 136 -2.81 3.97 -5.95
C TRP A 136 -2.01 5.22 -5.62
N SER A 137 -1.16 5.62 -6.56
CA SER A 137 -0.44 6.89 -6.54
C SER A 137 -0.33 7.40 -7.97
N ASP A 138 -0.68 8.66 -8.17
CA ASP A 138 -0.47 9.36 -9.43
C ASP A 138 0.72 10.31 -9.26
N GLN A 139 1.78 10.12 -10.06
CA GLN A 139 3.02 10.90 -10.00
C GLN A 139 3.36 11.34 -11.42
N TYR A 140 3.26 12.63 -11.70
CA TYR A 140 3.32 13.19 -13.06
C TYR A 140 2.24 12.54 -13.94
N ASP A 141 2.63 11.93 -15.07
CA ASP A 141 1.78 11.15 -15.98
C ASP A 141 1.78 9.65 -15.69
N VAL A 142 2.43 9.24 -14.61
CA VAL A 142 2.56 7.83 -14.20
C VAL A 142 1.52 7.48 -13.15
N ARG A 143 0.71 6.48 -13.46
CA ARG A 143 -0.24 5.88 -12.52
C ARG A 143 0.29 4.56 -11.98
N LEU A 144 0.57 4.54 -10.68
CA LEU A 144 0.85 3.32 -9.92
C LEU A 144 -0.44 2.80 -9.30
N GLN A 145 -0.71 1.50 -9.47
CA GLN A 145 -1.80 0.81 -8.79
C GLN A 145 -1.25 -0.45 -8.12
N ILE A 146 -1.54 -0.62 -6.84
CA ILE A 146 -1.09 -1.77 -6.05
C ILE A 146 -2.33 -2.52 -5.57
N VAL A 147 -2.32 -3.83 -5.62
CA VAL A 147 -3.35 -4.70 -5.05
C VAL A 147 -2.71 -5.87 -4.31
N GLY A 148 -3.29 -6.23 -3.18
CA GLY A 148 -2.74 -7.25 -2.28
C GLY A 148 -1.59 -6.72 -1.43
N LEU A 149 -0.99 -7.63 -0.66
CA LEU A 149 0.16 -7.36 0.20
C LEU A 149 1.28 -8.34 -0.16
N PRO A 150 2.53 -7.89 -0.35
CA PRO A 150 3.65 -8.74 -0.74
C PRO A 150 4.21 -9.54 0.45
N ILE A 151 3.34 -10.37 1.06
CA ILE A 151 3.64 -11.25 2.20
C ILE A 151 3.92 -12.66 1.67
N ASP A 152 4.92 -13.35 2.24
CA ASP A 152 5.34 -14.70 1.85
C ASP A 152 5.65 -14.84 0.34
N VAL A 153 6.34 -13.84 -0.20
CA VAL A 153 6.71 -13.79 -1.62
C VAL A 153 7.91 -14.70 -1.88
N ALA A 154 7.72 -15.74 -2.68
CA ALA A 154 8.78 -16.63 -3.16
C ALA A 154 9.37 -16.18 -4.49
N GLN A 155 8.56 -15.60 -5.38
CA GLN A 155 8.97 -15.18 -6.71
C GLN A 155 8.36 -13.85 -7.13
N ARG A 156 9.12 -13.06 -7.90
CA ARG A 156 8.63 -11.87 -8.59
C ARG A 156 8.74 -12.04 -10.09
N VAL A 157 7.67 -11.73 -10.80
CA VAL A 157 7.63 -11.82 -12.27
C VAL A 157 7.25 -10.44 -12.82
N VAL A 158 8.06 -9.94 -13.74
CA VAL A 158 7.78 -8.68 -14.44
C VAL A 158 7.07 -9.00 -15.76
N ARG A 159 5.94 -8.31 -15.99
CA ARG A 159 5.22 -8.31 -17.25
C ARG A 159 5.28 -6.93 -17.87
N GLY A 160 5.63 -6.83 -19.13
CA GLY A 160 5.85 -5.57 -19.84
C GLY A 160 7.28 -5.05 -19.69
N ASP A 161 7.51 -3.81 -20.10
CA ASP A 161 8.84 -3.22 -20.12
C ASP A 161 8.92 -1.99 -19.21
N PRO A 162 9.72 -2.04 -18.12
CA PRO A 162 9.94 -0.88 -17.27
C PRO A 162 10.54 0.34 -17.99
N ALA A 163 11.23 0.15 -19.13
CA ALA A 163 11.76 1.27 -19.89
C ALA A 163 10.66 2.03 -20.65
N SER A 164 9.61 1.32 -21.05
CA SER A 164 8.44 1.96 -21.73
C SER A 164 7.49 2.69 -20.78
N GLY A 165 7.66 2.54 -19.45
CA GLY A 165 6.74 3.09 -18.45
C GLY A 165 5.39 2.37 -18.39
N LYS A 166 5.28 1.15 -18.97
CA LYS A 166 4.07 0.31 -18.89
C LYS A 166 4.45 -1.12 -18.53
N PHE A 167 4.26 -1.49 -17.29
CA PHE A 167 4.62 -2.82 -16.78
C PHE A 167 3.89 -3.13 -15.47
N ALA A 168 3.94 -4.40 -15.08
CA ALA A 168 3.45 -4.85 -13.79
C ALA A 168 4.43 -5.85 -13.16
N VAL A 169 4.57 -5.80 -11.84
CA VAL A 169 5.34 -6.75 -11.03
C VAL A 169 4.37 -7.61 -10.25
N PHE A 170 4.38 -8.90 -10.53
CA PHE A 170 3.58 -9.92 -9.85
C PHE A 170 4.41 -10.54 -8.74
N HIS A 171 3.88 -10.55 -7.53
CA HIS A 171 4.48 -11.18 -6.35
C HIS A 171 3.76 -12.50 -6.07
N LEU A 172 4.44 -13.61 -6.30
CA LEU A 172 3.89 -14.95 -6.16
C LEU A 172 4.42 -15.64 -4.90
N ASP A 173 3.56 -16.45 -4.25
CA ASP A 173 3.96 -17.37 -3.19
C ASP A 173 4.65 -18.62 -3.76
N ALA A 174 5.01 -19.57 -2.87
CA ALA A 174 5.69 -20.82 -3.25
C ALA A 174 4.83 -21.72 -4.14
N GLU A 175 3.50 -21.60 -4.08
CA GLU A 175 2.54 -22.33 -4.91
C GLU A 175 2.14 -21.57 -6.17
N SER A 176 2.87 -20.51 -6.53
CA SER A 176 2.61 -19.63 -7.69
C SER A 176 1.24 -18.95 -7.66
N ARG A 177 0.74 -18.62 -6.46
CA ARG A 177 -0.49 -17.83 -6.30
C ARG A 177 -0.13 -16.38 -6.03
N LEU A 178 -0.95 -15.47 -6.57
CA LEU A 178 -0.70 -14.03 -6.44
C LEU A 178 -0.93 -13.55 -4.99
N GLN A 179 0.10 -12.96 -4.41
CA GLN A 179 0.04 -12.26 -3.13
C GLN A 179 -0.21 -10.76 -3.33
N ALA A 180 0.49 -10.15 -4.28
CA ALA A 180 0.33 -8.76 -4.63
C ALA A 180 0.72 -8.49 -6.08
N LEU A 181 0.23 -7.37 -6.62
CA LEU A 181 0.66 -6.79 -7.88
C LEU A 181 0.95 -5.31 -7.70
N GLU A 182 2.01 -4.85 -8.33
CA GLU A 182 2.37 -3.45 -8.50
C GLU A 182 2.33 -3.13 -9.99
N GLY A 183 1.33 -2.38 -10.44
CA GLY A 183 1.11 -2.04 -11.84
C GLY A 183 1.42 -0.57 -12.13
N VAL A 184 2.29 -0.32 -13.09
CA VAL A 184 2.60 1.03 -13.63
C VAL A 184 1.91 1.14 -14.98
N ASN A 185 0.94 2.05 -15.10
CA ASN A 185 0.16 2.28 -16.32
C ASN A 185 -0.43 0.98 -16.91
N SER A 186 -0.79 0.02 -16.05
CA SER A 186 -1.24 -1.34 -16.42
C SER A 186 -2.61 -1.68 -15.82
N PRO A 187 -3.68 -0.98 -16.22
CA PRO A 187 -5.00 -1.15 -15.61
C PRO A 187 -5.63 -2.54 -15.85
N GLY A 188 -5.31 -3.20 -16.95
CA GLY A 188 -5.79 -4.56 -17.24
C GLY A 188 -5.25 -5.58 -16.26
N GLU A 189 -3.94 -5.53 -16.00
CA GLU A 189 -3.25 -6.36 -15.03
C GLU A 189 -3.77 -6.10 -13.60
N PHE A 190 -4.03 -4.84 -13.25
CA PHE A 190 -4.60 -4.47 -11.95
C PHE A 190 -6.00 -5.07 -11.75
N VAL A 191 -6.88 -4.97 -12.74
CA VAL A 191 -8.25 -5.52 -12.65
C VAL A 191 -8.22 -7.05 -12.50
N ALA A 192 -7.38 -7.74 -13.30
CA ALA A 192 -7.21 -9.17 -13.18
C ALA A 192 -6.62 -9.58 -11.82
N ALA A 193 -5.61 -8.86 -11.35
CA ALA A 193 -4.97 -9.14 -10.07
C ALA A 193 -5.93 -9.00 -8.89
N ARG A 194 -6.85 -8.04 -8.88
CA ARG A 194 -7.88 -7.96 -7.83
C ARG A 194 -8.69 -9.24 -7.70
N GLN A 195 -9.07 -9.84 -8.83
CA GLN A 195 -9.77 -11.12 -8.85
C GLN A 195 -8.87 -12.27 -8.39
N TRP A 196 -7.63 -12.32 -8.87
CA TRP A 196 -6.71 -13.44 -8.58
C TRP A 196 -6.21 -13.42 -7.13
N VAL A 197 -5.94 -12.26 -6.57
CA VAL A 197 -5.65 -12.17 -5.14
C VAL A 197 -6.84 -12.70 -4.33
N GLY A 198 -8.09 -12.45 -4.76
CA GLY A 198 -9.31 -13.02 -4.14
C GLY A 198 -9.48 -14.52 -4.34
N ALA A 199 -9.42 -15.00 -5.57
CA ALA A 199 -9.74 -16.37 -5.96
C ALA A 199 -8.57 -17.36 -5.80
N ARG A 200 -7.30 -16.87 -5.72
CA ARG A 200 -6.07 -17.67 -5.57
C ARG A 200 -5.84 -18.72 -6.67
N PRO A 201 -6.04 -18.44 -7.96
CA PRO A 201 -5.66 -19.40 -8.98
C PRO A 201 -4.14 -19.62 -8.96
N VAL A 202 -3.70 -20.78 -9.41
CA VAL A 202 -2.30 -21.02 -9.72
C VAL A 202 -1.97 -20.30 -11.03
N LEU A 203 -0.90 -19.51 -11.03
CA LEU A 203 -0.44 -18.76 -12.18
C LEU A 203 0.85 -19.37 -12.73
N ASP A 204 0.97 -19.38 -14.06
CA ASP A 204 2.23 -19.79 -14.71
C ASP A 204 3.15 -18.55 -14.86
N PRO A 205 4.32 -18.53 -14.21
CA PRO A 205 5.27 -17.42 -14.31
C PRO A 205 5.71 -17.11 -15.75
N ALA A 206 5.84 -18.12 -16.61
CA ALA A 206 6.21 -17.94 -18.01
C ALA A 206 5.09 -17.24 -18.79
N ARG A 207 3.82 -17.59 -18.52
CA ARG A 207 2.66 -16.93 -19.12
C ARG A 207 2.48 -15.50 -18.62
N ILE A 208 2.80 -15.23 -17.36
CA ILE A 208 2.81 -13.85 -16.84
C ILE A 208 3.81 -13.01 -17.63
N ALA A 209 5.03 -13.49 -17.82
CA ALA A 209 6.10 -12.75 -18.50
C ALA A 209 5.80 -12.50 -19.99
N ASP A 210 5.05 -13.41 -20.63
CA ASP A 210 4.70 -13.33 -22.05
C ASP A 210 3.58 -12.32 -22.31
N THR A 211 3.91 -11.15 -22.83
CA THR A 211 2.96 -10.08 -23.15
C THR A 211 2.05 -10.39 -24.34
N SER A 212 2.35 -11.42 -25.14
CA SER A 212 1.46 -11.87 -26.23
C SER A 212 0.23 -12.59 -25.69
N ILE A 213 0.29 -13.17 -24.51
CA ILE A 213 -0.84 -13.82 -23.84
C ILE A 213 -1.74 -12.74 -23.22
N VAL A 214 -3.03 -12.79 -23.52
CA VAL A 214 -4.00 -11.88 -22.92
C VAL A 214 -4.07 -12.14 -21.40
N VAL A 215 -4.06 -11.08 -20.59
CA VAL A 215 -3.93 -11.19 -19.13
C VAL A 215 -4.97 -12.15 -18.50
N LYS A 216 -6.22 -12.15 -18.97
CA LYS A 216 -7.29 -13.03 -18.47
C LYS A 216 -7.02 -14.53 -18.68
N ASP A 217 -6.13 -14.87 -19.63
CA ASP A 217 -5.81 -16.24 -20.02
C ASP A 217 -4.53 -16.77 -19.35
N ILE A 218 -3.91 -15.98 -18.45
CA ILE A 218 -2.70 -16.35 -17.70
C ILE A 218 -2.95 -17.49 -16.69
N PRO A 219 -4.06 -17.52 -15.91
CA PRO A 219 -4.30 -18.61 -14.97
C PRO A 219 -4.28 -19.97 -15.67
N VAL A 220 -3.60 -20.94 -15.04
CA VAL A 220 -3.66 -22.32 -15.48
C VAL A 220 -4.99 -22.87 -15.01
N ALA A 221 -5.76 -23.48 -15.93
CA ALA A 221 -6.98 -24.18 -15.54
C ALA A 221 -6.64 -25.20 -14.44
N ALA A 222 -7.41 -25.21 -13.35
CA ALA A 222 -7.27 -26.26 -12.37
C ALA A 222 -7.41 -27.61 -13.08
N ALA A 223 -6.42 -28.50 -12.91
CA ALA A 223 -6.58 -29.88 -13.36
C ALA A 223 -7.84 -30.44 -12.69
N THR A 224 -8.84 -30.72 -13.50
CA THR A 224 -10.10 -31.38 -13.08
C THR A 224 -9.82 -32.75 -12.49
#